data_1c922c54b5347accd4898e2071a59a02
#
_entry.id   1c922c54b5347accd4898e2071a59a02
#
_cell.length_a   1.000
_cell.length_b   1.000
_cell.length_c   1.000
_cell.angle_alpha   90.00
_cell.angle_beta   90.00
_cell.angle_gamma   90.00
#
_symmetry.space_group_name_H-M   'P 1'
#
loop_
_entity.id
_entity.type
_entity.pdbx_description
1 polymer ?
#
loop_
_entity_poly.entity_id
_entity_poly.type
_entity_poly.pdbx_seq_one_letter_code
_entity_poly.pdbx_strand_id
1 'polypeptide(L)' 'MDDRIVVDSKICSGKPTIRGTRIMVKNILGMVAGGYTMARIIDTYPELTNNDVAAALEYASQVIDEEKVIPRA' A
#
# COMPACT_ATOMS: atom_id res chain seq x y z
N MET A 1 14.85 -3.50 1.30
CA MET A 1 13.67 -2.64 1.17
C MET A 1 13.15 -2.69 -0.24
N ASP A 2 11.85 -2.79 -0.39
CA ASP A 2 11.23 -2.84 -1.69
C ASP A 2 11.08 -1.41 -2.23
N ASP A 3 11.54 -1.16 -3.44
CA ASP A 3 11.44 0.16 -4.07
C ASP A 3 10.15 0.35 -4.86
N ARG A 4 9.19 -0.55 -4.71
CA ARG A 4 7.89 -0.44 -5.37
C ARG A 4 7.02 0.67 -4.78
N ILE A 5 7.33 1.12 -3.57
CA ILE A 5 6.57 2.18 -2.91
C ILE A 5 7.35 3.49 -3.05
N VAL A 6 6.67 4.52 -3.50
CA VAL A 6 7.24 5.85 -3.71
C VAL A 6 6.51 6.87 -2.86
N VAL A 7 7.27 7.74 -2.20
CA VAL A 7 6.72 8.89 -1.48
C VAL A 7 7.33 10.13 -2.12
N ASP A 8 6.56 10.82 -2.94
CA ASP A 8 7.02 11.98 -3.69
C ASP A 8 5.99 13.09 -3.55
N SER A 9 6.42 14.26 -3.07
CA SER A 9 5.51 15.38 -2.85
C SER A 9 4.78 15.81 -4.12
N LYS A 10 5.29 15.46 -5.28
CA LYS A 10 4.67 15.79 -6.57
C LYS A 10 3.66 14.75 -7.01
N ILE A 11 3.56 13.63 -6.32
CA ILE A 11 2.65 12.55 -6.65
C ILE A 11 1.70 12.35 -5.49
N CYS A 12 0.41 12.55 -5.71
CA CYS A 12 -0.65 12.37 -4.72
C CYS A 12 -0.33 13.09 -3.41
N SER A 13 0.25 14.28 -3.50
CA SER A 13 0.58 15.14 -2.35
C SER A 13 1.51 14.45 -1.34
N GLY A 14 2.39 13.59 -1.82
CA GLY A 14 3.37 12.92 -0.98
C GLY A 14 2.85 11.70 -0.26
N LYS A 15 1.65 11.24 -0.57
CA LYS A 15 1.14 9.99 0.00
C LYS A 15 1.83 8.81 -0.68
N PRO A 16 2.09 7.72 0.04
CA PRO A 16 2.72 6.54 -0.56
C PRO A 16 1.91 5.99 -1.72
N THR A 17 2.59 5.76 -2.84
CA THR A 17 1.97 5.21 -4.05
C THR A 17 2.81 4.06 -4.58
N ILE A 18 2.22 3.26 -5.44
CA ILE A 18 2.95 2.23 -6.18
C ILE A 18 3.73 2.92 -7.30
N ARG A 19 5.03 2.63 -7.39
CA ARG A 19 5.93 3.23 -8.39
C ARG A 19 5.36 3.09 -9.79
N GLY A 20 5.40 4.17 -10.53
CA GLY A 20 4.91 4.19 -11.90
C GLY A 20 3.40 4.34 -12.03
N THR A 21 2.70 4.50 -10.90
CA THR A 21 1.25 4.68 -10.90
C THR A 21 0.89 5.83 -9.99
N ARG A 22 -0.40 6.18 -9.96
CA ARG A 22 -0.96 7.09 -8.96
C ARG A 22 -1.86 6.35 -7.98
N ILE A 23 -1.67 5.03 -7.87
CA ILE A 23 -2.47 4.21 -6.97
C ILE A 23 -1.84 4.30 -5.59
N MET A 24 -2.59 4.84 -4.64
CA MET A 24 -2.11 5.04 -3.28
C MET A 24 -2.18 3.75 -2.47
N VAL A 25 -1.16 3.54 -1.65
CA VAL A 25 -1.12 2.39 -0.75
C VAL A 25 -2.38 2.34 0.12
N LYS A 26 -2.85 3.49 0.59
CA LYS A 26 -4.06 3.53 1.44
C LYS A 26 -5.29 2.95 0.74
N ASN A 27 -5.39 3.11 -0.58
CA ASN A 27 -6.52 2.56 -1.31
C ASN A 27 -6.44 1.04 -1.39
N ILE A 28 -5.24 0.51 -1.56
CA ILE A 28 -5.04 -0.95 -1.54
C ILE A 28 -5.40 -1.49 -0.16
N LEU A 29 -4.95 -0.82 0.90
CA LEU A 29 -5.27 -1.25 2.27
C LEU A 29 -6.77 -1.20 2.53
N GLY A 30 -7.44 -0.18 2.01
CA GLY A 30 -8.89 -0.05 2.15
C GLY A 30 -9.63 -1.20 1.48
N MET A 31 -9.15 -1.64 0.34
CA MET A 31 -9.76 -2.78 -0.34
C MET A 31 -9.55 -4.07 0.45
N VAL A 32 -8.35 -4.27 1.00
CA VAL A 32 -8.10 -5.43 1.85
C VAL A 32 -9.02 -5.41 3.09
N ALA A 33 -9.15 -4.26 3.71
CA ALA A 33 -10.04 -4.10 4.86
C ALA A 33 -11.51 -4.38 4.49
N GLY A 34 -11.88 -4.09 3.24
CA GLY A 34 -13.22 -4.35 2.74
C GLY A 34 -13.46 -5.78 2.28
N GLY A 35 -12.47 -6.65 2.45
CA GLY A 35 -12.62 -8.06 2.10
C GLY A 35 -12.20 -8.41 0.67
N TYR A 36 -11.56 -7.50 -0.03
CA TYR A 36 -11.08 -7.80 -1.39
C TYR A 36 -9.96 -8.82 -1.34
N THR A 37 -10.05 -9.81 -2.23
CA THR A 37 -8.92 -10.72 -2.45
C THR A 37 -7.86 -10.03 -3.29
N MET A 38 -6.64 -10.59 -3.30
CA MET A 38 -5.57 -10.07 -4.14
C MET A 38 -6.00 -10.07 -5.62
N ALA A 39 -6.65 -11.14 -6.07
CA ALA A 39 -7.13 -11.22 -7.45
C ALA A 39 -8.12 -10.09 -7.76
N ARG A 40 -8.98 -9.77 -6.82
CA ARG A 40 -9.98 -8.72 -6.99
C ARG A 40 -9.34 -7.34 -7.05
N ILE A 41 -8.29 -7.13 -6.28
CA ILE A 41 -7.54 -5.86 -6.30
C ILE A 41 -6.89 -5.66 -7.66
N ILE A 42 -6.24 -6.69 -8.18
CA ILE A 42 -5.57 -6.64 -9.48
C ILE A 42 -6.60 -6.48 -10.61
N ASP A 43 -7.76 -7.10 -10.46
CA ASP A 43 -8.84 -6.94 -11.43
C ASP A 43 -9.32 -5.48 -11.48
N THR A 44 -9.35 -4.81 -10.33
CA THR A 44 -9.73 -3.40 -10.23
C THR A 44 -8.66 -2.47 -10.79
N TYR A 45 -7.39 -2.80 -10.52
CA TYR A 45 -6.23 -2.04 -10.99
C TYR A 45 -5.32 -2.96 -11.79
N PRO A 46 -5.61 -3.14 -13.09
CA PRO A 46 -4.84 -4.12 -13.90
C PRO A 46 -3.35 -3.82 -14.03
N GLU A 47 -2.95 -2.58 -13.77
CA GLU A 47 -1.52 -2.22 -13.82
C GLU A 47 -0.74 -2.76 -12.62
N LEU A 48 -1.42 -3.23 -11.57
CA LEU A 48 -0.75 -3.79 -10.40
C LEU A 48 -0.41 -5.26 -10.60
N THR A 49 0.70 -5.67 -9.99
CA THR A 49 1.07 -7.08 -9.91
C THR A 49 0.85 -7.58 -8.48
N ASN A 50 0.89 -8.90 -8.30
CA ASN A 50 0.81 -9.48 -6.96
C ASN A 50 1.91 -8.91 -6.06
N ASN A 51 3.11 -8.69 -6.62
CA ASN A 51 4.22 -8.15 -5.86
C ASN A 51 3.96 -6.71 -5.41
N ASP A 52 3.25 -5.92 -6.23
CA ASP A 52 2.89 -4.55 -5.85
C ASP A 52 1.94 -4.55 -4.66
N VAL A 53 0.95 -5.43 -4.66
CA VAL A 53 0.00 -5.53 -3.55
C VAL A 53 0.71 -5.99 -2.29
N ALA A 54 1.59 -6.99 -2.41
CA ALA A 54 2.37 -7.48 -1.27
C ALA A 54 3.26 -6.37 -0.71
N ALA A 55 3.88 -5.57 -1.58
CA ALA A 55 4.73 -4.46 -1.16
C ALA A 55 3.93 -3.41 -0.38
N ALA A 56 2.70 -3.13 -0.79
CA ALA A 56 1.83 -2.19 -0.09
C ALA A 56 1.53 -2.66 1.32
N LEU A 57 1.22 -3.94 1.47
CA LEU A 57 0.94 -4.52 2.78
C LEU A 57 2.17 -4.52 3.66
N GLU A 58 3.32 -4.86 3.10
CA GLU A 58 4.58 -4.84 3.84
C GLU A 58 4.95 -3.44 4.30
N TYR A 59 4.78 -2.46 3.42
CA TYR A 59 5.04 -1.07 3.77
C TYR A 59 4.19 -0.64 4.97
N ALA A 60 2.91 -0.97 4.96
CA ALA A 60 2.01 -0.62 6.05
C ALA A 60 2.44 -1.28 7.36
N SER A 61 2.85 -2.53 7.28
CA SER A 61 3.34 -3.25 8.45
C SER A 61 4.56 -2.57 9.06
N GLN A 62 5.50 -2.14 8.21
CA GLN A 62 6.71 -1.47 8.68
C GLN A 62 6.41 -0.11 9.30
N VAL A 63 5.49 0.65 8.72
CA VAL A 63 5.11 1.96 9.26
C VAL A 63 4.49 1.81 10.64
N ILE A 64 3.59 0.84 10.82
CA ILE A 64 2.96 0.60 12.11
C ILE A 64 4.01 0.19 13.15
N ASP A 65 4.96 -0.62 12.75
CA ASP A 65 6.03 -1.08 13.64
C ASP A 65 6.88 0.10 14.12
N GLU A 66 7.14 1.07 13.25
CA GLU A 66 7.95 2.25 13.57
C GLU A 66 7.23 3.24 14.48
N GLU A 67 5.92 3.23 14.49
CA GLU A 67 5.15 4.19 15.28
C GLU A 67 5.12 3.87 16.76
N LYS A 68 5.68 2.74 17.17
CA LYS A 68 5.77 2.34 18.58
C LYS A 68 4.41 2.41 19.27
N VAL A 69 3.46 1.70 18.72
CA VAL A 69 2.13 1.63 19.32
C VAL A 69 2.25 1.07 20.73
N ILE A 70 1.70 1.78 21.71
CA ILE A 70 1.70 1.33 23.10
C ILE A 70 0.46 0.46 23.30
N PRO A 71 0.62 -0.81 23.66
CA PRO A 71 -0.55 -1.67 23.87
C PRO A 71 -1.36 -1.20 25.07
N ARG A 72 -2.64 -1.32 24.95
CA ARG A 72 -3.52 -1.05 26.06
C ARG A 72 -3.88 -2.35 26.74
N ALA A 73 -3.81 -2.29 28.05
CA ALA A 73 -4.17 -3.47 28.84
C ALA A 73 -5.66 -3.70 28.79
#